data_93f84f157fed2197f5283503b765b3ce
#
_entry.id   93f84f157fed2197f5283503b765b3ce
#
_cell.length_a   1.000
_cell.length_b   1.000
_cell.length_c   1.000
_cell.angle_alpha   90.00
_cell.angle_beta   90.00
_cell.angle_gamma   90.00
#
_symmetry.space_group_name_H-M   'P 1'
#
loop_
_entity.id
_entity.type
_entity.pdbx_description
1 polymer ?
#
loop_
_entity_poly.entity_id
_entity_poly.type
_entity_poly.pdbx_seq_one_letter_code
_entity_poly.pdbx_strand_id
1 'polypeptide(L)'
;QRLSFAYGPIVVKPGQNDVLIGPVTIEKPAQDGYVTRFAPDLVVADGTVPPVEDIHLHHGTWITLDQEDYGIGPFFASGEEKTVAPWPKGYGMPIKATDRWQMLYMVHSAIQRPTVAYITYEVDFIPQDKVEQVGLRPAYPVWMDVRPATYPVFNVQRRYGGADGECTWPKEECAAFD
;
A
#
# COMPACT_ATOMS: atom_id res chain seq x y z
N GLN A 1 20.06 7.07 -2.98
CA GLN A 1 19.87 7.73 -1.69
C GLN A 1 18.61 7.21 -1.00
N ARG A 2 18.60 7.26 0.33
CA ARG A 2 17.41 6.97 1.13
C ARG A 2 16.72 8.26 1.52
N LEU A 3 15.42 8.34 1.28
CA LEU A 3 14.57 9.46 1.64
C LEU A 3 13.49 8.96 2.60
N SER A 4 13.18 9.77 3.63
CA SER A 4 12.18 9.45 4.63
C SER A 4 11.09 10.54 4.61
N PHE A 5 9.86 10.13 4.70
CA PHE A 5 8.68 10.97 4.71
C PHE A 5 7.77 10.61 5.87
N ALA A 6 6.94 11.54 6.29
CA ALA A 6 5.96 11.33 7.34
C ALA A 6 4.66 12.04 7.02
N TYR A 7 3.55 11.38 7.24
CA TYR A 7 2.21 11.95 7.19
C TYR A 7 1.61 11.99 8.60
N GLY A 8 1.15 13.12 9.02
CA GLY A 8 0.55 13.37 10.34
C GLY A 8 0.68 14.85 10.73
N PRO A 9 0.33 15.22 11.98
CA PRO A 9 -0.11 14.33 13.06
C PRO A 9 -1.50 13.74 12.84
N ILE A 10 -1.68 12.47 13.18
CA ILE A 10 -2.96 11.75 13.16
C ILE A 10 -3.41 11.59 14.61
N VAL A 11 -4.57 12.12 14.95
CA VAL A 11 -5.18 11.88 16.25
C VAL A 11 -6.00 10.59 16.18
N VAL A 12 -5.47 9.53 16.76
CA VAL A 12 -6.13 8.21 16.84
C VAL A 12 -6.96 8.15 18.09
N LYS A 13 -8.25 7.82 17.94
CA LYS A 13 -9.20 7.75 19.08
C LYS A 13 -9.02 6.45 19.88
N PRO A 14 -9.39 6.46 21.17
CA PRO A 14 -9.44 5.24 21.97
C PRO A 14 -10.27 4.15 21.30
N GLY A 15 -9.75 2.94 21.18
CA GLY A 15 -10.44 1.82 20.56
C GLY A 15 -10.82 2.02 19.10
N GLN A 16 -10.14 2.92 18.37
CA GLN A 16 -10.41 3.17 16.96
C GLN A 16 -10.22 1.91 16.14
N ASN A 17 -11.24 1.58 15.35
CA ASN A 17 -11.27 0.44 14.45
C ASN A 17 -12.08 0.79 13.20
N ASP A 18 -11.78 0.16 12.07
CA ASP A 18 -12.55 0.25 10.81
C ASP A 18 -12.82 1.67 10.28
N VAL A 19 -11.93 2.63 10.59
CA VAL A 19 -12.03 4.00 10.10
C VAL A 19 -11.04 4.21 8.95
N LEU A 20 -11.53 4.08 7.73
CA LEU A 20 -10.76 4.39 6.51
C LEU A 20 -10.73 5.90 6.30
N ILE A 21 -9.54 6.45 6.15
CA ILE A 21 -9.30 7.88 5.92
C ILE A 21 -8.56 8.07 4.59
N GLY A 22 -8.95 9.12 3.88
CA GLY A 22 -8.33 9.54 2.64
C GLY A 22 -9.27 9.54 1.44
N PRO A 23 -8.74 9.73 0.23
CA PRO A 23 -7.31 9.91 -0.05
C PRO A 23 -6.75 11.22 0.50
N VAL A 24 -5.58 11.17 1.10
CA VAL A 24 -4.85 12.34 1.60
C VAL A 24 -3.59 12.55 0.76
N THR A 25 -3.25 13.81 0.48
CA THR A 25 -2.00 14.14 -0.23
C THR A 25 -0.82 13.91 0.68
N ILE A 26 0.22 13.28 0.14
CA ILE A 26 1.45 12.95 0.85
C ILE A 26 2.68 13.42 0.08
N GLU A 27 3.79 13.54 0.77
CA GLU A 27 5.07 13.88 0.17
C GLU A 27 5.66 12.72 -0.64
N LYS A 28 6.59 13.03 -1.53
CA LYS A 28 7.33 12.09 -2.38
C LYS A 28 8.69 12.67 -2.75
N PRO A 29 9.59 11.90 -3.40
CA PRO A 29 10.80 12.46 -3.97
C PRO A 29 10.48 13.64 -4.92
N ALA A 30 11.19 14.77 -4.75
CA ALA A 30 10.88 16.03 -5.41
C ALA A 30 11.41 16.13 -6.84
N GLN A 31 12.11 15.13 -7.34
CA GLN A 31 12.74 15.13 -8.65
C GLN A 31 12.43 13.84 -9.41
N ASP A 32 12.67 13.86 -10.72
CA ASP A 32 12.56 12.68 -11.58
C ASP A 32 13.56 11.61 -11.16
N GLY A 33 13.17 10.35 -11.25
CA GLY A 33 14.05 9.23 -10.95
C GLY A 33 13.28 7.93 -10.71
N TYR A 34 13.88 7.03 -9.96
CA TYR A 34 13.36 5.69 -9.73
C TYR A 34 13.35 5.32 -8.26
N VAL A 35 12.22 4.79 -7.81
CA VAL A 35 12.09 4.14 -6.49
C VAL A 35 12.49 2.68 -6.63
N THR A 36 13.42 2.23 -5.80
CA THR A 36 13.93 0.85 -5.82
C THR A 36 13.62 0.07 -4.55
N ARG A 37 13.08 0.74 -3.53
CA ARG A 37 12.57 0.14 -2.30
C ARG A 37 11.53 1.06 -1.68
N PHE A 38 10.50 0.49 -1.12
CA PHE A 38 9.48 1.17 -0.33
C PHE A 38 9.30 0.46 1.01
N ALA A 39 9.27 1.20 2.11
CA ALA A 39 9.15 0.64 3.46
C ALA A 39 8.31 1.57 4.35
N PRO A 40 7.04 1.25 4.57
CA PRO A 40 6.17 2.00 5.47
C PRO A 40 6.37 1.58 6.92
N ASP A 41 6.00 2.47 7.83
CA ASP A 41 5.88 2.21 9.25
C ASP A 41 4.85 3.15 9.89
N LEU A 42 4.54 2.93 11.17
CA LEU A 42 3.77 3.84 11.99
C LEU A 42 4.57 4.13 13.25
N VAL A 43 4.70 5.42 13.60
CA VAL A 43 5.35 5.86 14.83
C VAL A 43 4.40 6.73 15.65
N VAL A 44 4.57 6.73 16.96
CA VAL A 44 3.86 7.66 17.85
C VAL A 44 4.65 8.96 18.02
N ALA A 45 4.10 9.92 18.75
CA ALA A 45 4.63 11.29 18.83
C ALA A 45 6.09 11.42 19.31
N ASP A 46 6.58 10.46 20.06
CA ASP A 46 7.98 10.43 20.52
C ASP A 46 8.94 9.75 19.52
N GLY A 47 8.42 9.34 18.35
CA GLY A 47 9.18 8.67 17.30
C GLY A 47 9.34 7.16 17.48
N THR A 48 8.76 6.58 18.52
CA THR A 48 8.81 5.13 18.73
C THR A 48 7.78 4.39 17.90
N VAL A 49 8.12 3.18 17.47
CA VAL A 49 7.20 2.25 16.84
C VAL A 49 6.42 1.54 17.94
N PRO A 50 5.10 1.70 18.02
CA PRO A 50 4.29 1.05 19.05
C PRO A 50 4.20 -0.45 18.81
N PRO A 51 3.91 -1.24 19.87
CA PRO A 51 3.51 -2.63 19.70
C PRO A 51 2.28 -2.74 18.79
N VAL A 52 2.27 -3.76 17.93
CA VAL A 52 1.16 -3.96 16.97
C VAL A 52 -0.18 -4.20 17.65
N GLU A 53 -0.17 -4.80 18.83
CA GLU A 53 -1.36 -5.03 19.67
C GLU A 53 -1.93 -3.76 20.29
N ASP A 54 -1.14 -2.69 20.41
CA ASP A 54 -1.55 -1.42 20.99
C ASP A 54 -2.12 -0.48 19.92
N ILE A 55 -1.34 -0.22 18.90
CA ILE A 55 -1.72 0.66 17.78
C ILE A 55 -0.90 0.28 16.53
N HIS A 56 -1.57 0.16 15.40
CA HIS A 56 -0.92 -0.21 14.15
C HIS A 56 -1.59 0.38 12.91
N LEU A 57 -0.83 0.47 11.84
CA LEU A 57 -1.35 0.71 10.51
C LEU A 57 -2.03 -0.57 10.02
N HIS A 58 -3.38 -0.62 10.05
CA HIS A 58 -4.12 -1.79 9.59
C HIS A 58 -4.13 -1.90 8.07
N HIS A 59 -4.33 -0.76 7.37
CA HIS A 59 -4.20 -0.65 5.92
C HIS A 59 -3.57 0.68 5.55
N GLY A 60 -2.63 0.63 4.63
CA GLY A 60 -2.10 1.78 3.91
C GLY A 60 -2.02 1.46 2.42
N THR A 61 -2.60 2.32 1.59
CA THR A 61 -2.52 2.20 0.12
C THR A 61 -1.98 3.50 -0.43
N TRP A 62 -0.82 3.43 -1.07
CA TRP A 62 -0.16 4.56 -1.72
C TRP A 62 -0.54 4.60 -3.20
N ILE A 63 -0.97 5.76 -3.65
CA ILE A 63 -1.59 5.98 -4.95
C ILE A 63 -0.83 7.08 -5.68
N THR A 64 -0.55 6.88 -6.95
CA THR A 64 -0.09 7.93 -7.85
C THR A 64 -1.26 8.46 -8.69
N LEU A 65 -1.27 9.76 -8.97
CA LEU A 65 -2.39 10.41 -9.66
C LEU A 65 -2.08 10.82 -11.09
N ASP A 66 -0.85 10.99 -11.48
CA ASP A 66 -0.49 11.63 -12.75
C ASP A 66 0.68 10.94 -13.46
N GLN A 67 0.75 9.63 -13.40
CA GLN A 67 1.78 8.90 -14.13
C GLN A 67 1.43 8.72 -15.61
N GLU A 68 2.28 9.26 -16.48
CA GLU A 68 2.12 9.12 -17.93
C GLU A 68 2.28 7.67 -18.40
N ASP A 69 3.18 6.92 -17.77
CA ASP A 69 3.56 5.59 -18.21
C ASP A 69 2.55 4.50 -17.78
N TYR A 70 1.88 4.66 -16.62
CA TYR A 70 0.97 3.64 -16.08
C TYR A 70 -0.32 4.21 -15.46
N GLY A 71 -0.52 5.54 -15.57
CA GLY A 71 -1.76 6.20 -15.19
C GLY A 71 -1.99 6.34 -13.69
N ILE A 72 -3.25 6.55 -13.34
CA ILE A 72 -3.70 6.70 -11.94
C ILE A 72 -3.92 5.33 -11.33
N GLY A 73 -3.36 5.10 -10.16
CA GLY A 73 -3.62 3.87 -9.42
C GLY A 73 -2.70 3.65 -8.24
N PRO A 74 -3.02 2.65 -7.43
CA PRO A 74 -2.16 2.22 -6.34
C PRO A 74 -0.85 1.63 -6.89
N PHE A 75 0.25 1.99 -6.25
CA PHE A 75 1.55 1.42 -6.55
C PHE A 75 2.14 0.60 -5.40
N PHE A 76 1.59 0.76 -4.21
CA PHE A 76 2.02 0.04 -3.02
C PHE A 76 0.88 -0.08 -2.01
N ALA A 77 0.84 -1.18 -1.29
CA ALA A 77 -0.05 -1.38 -0.16
C ALA A 77 0.67 -2.15 0.95
N SER A 78 0.34 -1.84 2.18
CA SER A 78 0.82 -2.53 3.38
C SER A 78 -0.22 -2.45 4.48
N GLY A 79 -0.06 -3.27 5.49
CA GLY A 79 -0.86 -3.26 6.70
C GLY A 79 0.02 -3.47 7.93
N GLU A 80 -0.53 -4.16 8.91
CA GLU A 80 0.14 -4.47 10.19
C GLU A 80 1.42 -5.29 10.02
N GLU A 81 1.54 -6.06 8.93
CA GLU A 81 2.73 -6.82 8.57
C GLU A 81 3.92 -5.95 8.15
N LYS A 82 3.71 -4.65 7.94
CA LYS A 82 4.73 -3.66 7.54
C LYS A 82 5.58 -4.14 6.37
N THR A 83 4.91 -4.53 5.28
CA THR A 83 5.58 -5.03 4.08
C THR A 83 6.65 -4.08 3.58
N VAL A 84 7.86 -4.56 3.45
CA VAL A 84 8.95 -3.87 2.76
C VAL A 84 9.08 -4.43 1.37
N ALA A 85 8.92 -3.59 0.35
CA ALA A 85 9.05 -3.99 -1.05
C ALA A 85 10.36 -3.49 -1.66
N PRO A 86 11.41 -4.32 -1.73
CA PRO A 86 12.52 -4.06 -2.62
C PRO A 86 12.11 -4.45 -4.05
N TRP A 87 12.40 -3.57 -5.02
CA TRP A 87 12.25 -3.96 -6.43
C TRP A 87 13.36 -4.97 -6.82
N PRO A 88 13.12 -5.83 -7.80
CA PRO A 88 14.15 -6.73 -8.30
C PRO A 88 15.40 -5.96 -8.70
N LYS A 89 16.57 -6.56 -8.49
CA LYS A 89 17.85 -5.93 -8.84
C LYS A 89 17.87 -5.48 -10.31
N GLY A 90 18.24 -4.24 -10.55
CA GLY A 90 18.28 -3.63 -11.88
C GLY A 90 16.92 -3.08 -12.34
N TYR A 91 15.93 -3.01 -11.46
CA TYR A 91 14.63 -2.42 -11.74
C TYR A 91 14.26 -1.36 -10.71
N GLY A 92 13.41 -0.43 -11.11
CA GLY A 92 12.82 0.57 -10.23
C GLY A 92 11.53 1.15 -10.81
N MET A 93 10.67 1.64 -9.95
CA MET A 93 9.45 2.33 -10.37
C MET A 93 9.80 3.77 -10.78
N PRO A 94 9.58 4.16 -12.04
CA PRO A 94 9.83 5.53 -12.46
C PRO A 94 8.84 6.49 -11.79
N ILE A 95 9.34 7.64 -11.38
CA ILE A 95 8.53 8.75 -10.87
C ILE A 95 8.98 10.07 -11.49
N LYS A 96 8.06 11.02 -11.60
CA LYS A 96 8.30 12.38 -12.06
C LYS A 96 8.21 13.37 -10.90
N ALA A 97 8.94 14.47 -11.00
CA ALA A 97 8.81 15.59 -10.06
C ALA A 97 7.36 16.09 -9.99
N THR A 98 6.65 16.06 -11.10
CA THR A 98 5.27 16.53 -11.26
C THR A 98 4.22 15.54 -10.73
N ASP A 99 4.58 14.29 -10.48
CA ASP A 99 3.62 13.31 -9.94
C ASP A 99 3.04 13.78 -8.61
N ARG A 100 1.81 13.42 -8.36
CA ARG A 100 1.15 13.62 -7.07
C ARG A 100 0.87 12.28 -6.43
N TRP A 101 1.27 12.15 -5.17
CA TRP A 101 0.98 10.97 -4.39
C TRP A 101 -0.10 11.22 -3.37
N GLN A 102 -0.94 10.23 -3.21
CA GLN A 102 -1.96 10.18 -2.17
C GLN A 102 -1.88 8.86 -1.40
N MET A 103 -2.54 8.84 -0.27
CA MET A 103 -2.65 7.65 0.57
C MET A 103 -4.07 7.50 1.10
N LEU A 104 -4.58 6.28 1.06
CA LEU A 104 -5.69 5.82 1.88
C LEU A 104 -5.11 5.06 3.05
N TYR A 105 -5.63 5.26 4.25
CA TYR A 105 -5.13 4.55 5.41
C TYR A 105 -6.21 4.23 6.44
N MET A 106 -5.93 3.20 7.24
CA MET A 106 -6.72 2.80 8.39
C MET A 106 -5.76 2.49 9.54
N VAL A 107 -5.96 3.14 10.68
CA VAL A 107 -5.19 2.90 11.90
C VAL A 107 -6.11 2.32 12.96
N HIS A 108 -5.73 1.19 13.52
CA HIS A 108 -6.39 0.59 14.66
C HIS A 108 -5.68 0.96 15.95
N SER A 109 -6.44 1.06 17.03
CA SER A 109 -5.92 1.31 18.38
C SER A 109 -6.72 0.56 19.42
N ALA A 110 -6.06 -0.29 20.19
CA ALA A 110 -6.59 -0.90 21.40
C ALA A 110 -6.35 -0.03 22.66
N ILE A 111 -5.59 1.06 22.53
CA ILE A 111 -5.28 1.96 23.63
C ILE A 111 -6.52 2.72 24.07
N GLN A 112 -6.73 2.83 25.39
CA GLN A 112 -7.91 3.48 25.99
C GLN A 112 -7.74 5.00 26.18
N ARG A 113 -6.82 5.61 25.43
CA ARG A 113 -6.55 7.07 25.44
C ARG A 113 -6.28 7.57 24.03
N PRO A 114 -6.59 8.84 23.70
CA PRO A 114 -6.17 9.43 22.45
C PRO A 114 -4.65 9.37 22.30
N THR A 115 -4.20 9.02 21.10
CA THR A 115 -2.77 8.90 20.79
C THR A 115 -2.48 9.65 19.50
N VAL A 116 -1.36 10.36 19.44
CA VAL A 116 -0.89 11.00 18.22
C VAL A 116 0.08 10.06 17.52
N ALA A 117 -0.19 9.79 16.25
CA ALA A 117 0.64 8.92 15.41
C ALA A 117 1.03 9.60 14.09
N TYR A 118 2.02 9.04 13.44
CA TYR A 118 2.47 9.43 12.10
C TYR A 118 2.66 8.16 11.28
N ILE A 119 2.19 8.18 10.04
CA ILE A 119 2.54 7.14 9.07
C ILE A 119 3.82 7.60 8.38
N THR A 120 4.89 6.82 8.52
CA THR A 120 6.19 7.08 7.90
C THR A 120 6.42 6.13 6.75
N TYR A 121 7.25 6.53 5.80
CA TYR A 121 7.73 5.63 4.75
C TYR A 121 9.11 6.07 4.26
N GLU A 122 9.96 5.07 4.08
CA GLU A 122 11.27 5.25 3.48
C GLU A 122 11.24 4.75 2.04
N VAL A 123 11.92 5.48 1.16
CA VAL A 123 12.16 5.07 -0.21
C VAL A 123 13.65 5.08 -0.52
N ASP A 124 14.16 4.01 -1.13
CA ASP A 124 15.45 4.07 -1.78
C ASP A 124 15.23 4.62 -3.18
N PHE A 125 15.87 5.74 -3.46
CA PHE A 125 15.65 6.55 -4.65
C PHE A 125 16.93 6.76 -5.45
N ILE A 126 16.83 6.64 -6.76
CA ILE A 126 17.91 6.91 -7.72
C ILE A 126 17.45 8.05 -8.63
N PRO A 127 18.12 9.21 -8.58
CA PRO A 127 17.82 10.33 -9.46
C PRO A 127 17.99 9.98 -10.95
N GLN A 128 17.23 10.62 -11.82
CA GLN A 128 17.20 10.34 -13.25
C GLN A 128 18.57 10.41 -13.91
N ASP A 129 19.42 11.36 -13.50
CA ASP A 129 20.77 11.54 -14.02
C ASP A 129 21.73 10.38 -13.68
N LYS A 130 21.34 9.49 -12.76
CA LYS A 130 22.12 8.31 -12.35
C LYS A 130 21.59 6.99 -12.91
N VAL A 131 20.39 6.99 -13.48
CA VAL A 131 19.67 5.77 -13.91
C VAL A 131 20.47 4.97 -14.93
N GLU A 132 21.03 5.62 -15.96
CA GLU A 132 21.86 4.96 -16.96
C GLU A 132 23.15 4.39 -16.37
N GLN A 133 23.79 5.14 -15.49
CA GLN A 133 25.04 4.73 -14.84
C GLN A 133 24.88 3.45 -14.02
N VAL A 134 23.72 3.25 -13.38
CA VAL A 134 23.43 2.06 -12.58
C VAL A 134 22.68 0.98 -13.35
N GLY A 135 22.31 1.24 -14.61
CA GLY A 135 21.67 0.28 -15.49
C GLY A 135 20.27 -0.12 -15.07
N LEU A 136 19.49 0.83 -14.49
CA LEU A 136 18.12 0.56 -14.11
C LEU A 136 17.17 0.50 -15.29
N ARG A 137 16.24 -0.44 -15.22
CA ARG A 137 15.08 -0.56 -16.12
C ARG A 137 13.79 -0.23 -15.37
N PRO A 138 12.79 0.31 -16.06
CA PRO A 138 11.50 0.60 -15.43
C PRO A 138 10.77 -0.68 -15.02
N ALA A 139 10.13 -0.63 -13.86
CA ALA A 139 9.14 -1.59 -13.40
C ALA A 139 7.87 -0.82 -13.03
N TYR A 140 6.79 -1.13 -13.71
CA TYR A 140 5.52 -0.45 -13.51
C TYR A 140 4.62 -1.25 -12.57
N PRO A 141 3.87 -0.58 -11.68
CA PRO A 141 2.91 -1.26 -10.84
C PRO A 141 1.77 -1.82 -11.69
N VAL A 142 1.33 -3.02 -11.36
CA VAL A 142 0.15 -3.65 -11.94
C VAL A 142 -0.91 -3.79 -10.86
N TRP A 143 -2.01 -3.10 -11.05
CA TRP A 143 -3.18 -3.26 -10.20
C TRP A 143 -3.99 -4.47 -10.66
N MET A 144 -4.20 -5.41 -9.74
CA MET A 144 -5.12 -6.52 -9.94
C MET A 144 -6.29 -6.38 -8.97
N ASP A 145 -7.43 -5.96 -9.48
CA ASP A 145 -8.67 -5.90 -8.71
C ASP A 145 -9.46 -7.20 -8.93
N VAL A 146 -9.54 -8.04 -7.92
CA VAL A 146 -10.26 -9.31 -7.98
C VAL A 146 -11.67 -9.12 -7.42
N ARG A 147 -12.57 -8.59 -8.23
CA ARG A 147 -14.00 -8.52 -7.90
C ARG A 147 -14.73 -9.69 -8.52
N PRO A 148 -15.42 -10.53 -7.74
CA PRO A 148 -16.10 -11.73 -8.28
C PRO A 148 -17.07 -11.45 -9.45
N ALA A 149 -17.70 -10.27 -9.45
CA ALA A 149 -18.62 -9.85 -10.50
C ALA A 149 -17.94 -9.35 -11.80
N THR A 150 -16.62 -9.14 -11.79
CA THR A 150 -15.91 -8.45 -12.88
C THR A 150 -14.93 -9.38 -13.61
N TYR A 151 -14.42 -10.40 -12.92
CA TYR A 151 -13.40 -11.28 -13.48
C TYR A 151 -13.89 -12.72 -13.58
N PRO A 152 -13.86 -13.31 -14.79
CA PRO A 152 -14.04 -14.74 -14.92
C PRO A 152 -12.88 -15.44 -14.22
N VAL A 153 -13.17 -16.21 -13.20
CA VAL A 153 -12.18 -16.99 -12.48
C VAL A 153 -12.07 -18.35 -13.17
N PHE A 154 -11.06 -18.50 -14.02
CA PHE A 154 -10.82 -19.76 -14.72
C PHE A 154 -10.08 -20.74 -13.83
N ASN A 155 -10.53 -21.98 -13.77
CA ASN A 155 -9.85 -23.12 -13.16
C ASN A 155 -9.41 -22.92 -11.71
N VAL A 156 -9.95 -21.95 -11.01
CA VAL A 156 -9.77 -21.85 -9.57
C VAL A 156 -10.93 -22.58 -8.92
N GLN A 157 -10.63 -23.63 -8.21
CA GLN A 157 -11.62 -24.26 -7.35
C GLN A 157 -11.97 -23.30 -6.24
N ARG A 158 -13.02 -22.56 -6.45
CA ARG A 158 -13.65 -21.70 -5.45
C ARG A 158 -14.99 -22.30 -5.11
N ARG A 159 -15.39 -22.10 -3.89
CA ARG A 159 -16.67 -22.54 -3.40
C ARG A 159 -17.84 -22.01 -4.25
N TYR A 160 -17.77 -20.75 -4.64
CA TYR A 160 -18.75 -20.06 -5.50
C TYR A 160 -18.05 -19.44 -6.71
N GLY A 161 -17.61 -20.24 -7.64
CA GLY A 161 -16.83 -19.79 -8.81
C GLY A 161 -17.42 -20.17 -10.14
N GLY A 162 -18.65 -20.67 -10.18
CA GLY A 162 -19.40 -20.95 -11.40
C GLY A 162 -19.83 -19.66 -12.11
N ALA A 163 -20.26 -19.77 -13.36
CA ALA A 163 -20.63 -18.65 -14.24
C ALA A 163 -21.70 -17.73 -13.62
N ASP A 164 -22.55 -18.24 -12.76
CA ASP A 164 -23.65 -17.52 -12.11
C ASP A 164 -23.54 -17.54 -10.57
N GLY A 165 -22.34 -17.67 -10.03
CA GLY A 165 -22.12 -17.81 -8.59
C GLY A 165 -22.43 -19.21 -8.06
N GLU A 166 -22.58 -20.19 -8.92
CA GLU A 166 -22.80 -21.56 -8.51
C GLU A 166 -21.59 -22.13 -7.73
N CYS A 167 -21.88 -22.94 -6.73
CA CYS A 167 -20.87 -23.66 -6.01
C CYS A 167 -20.19 -24.70 -6.90
N THR A 168 -18.87 -24.59 -7.06
CA THR A 168 -18.06 -25.54 -7.85
C THR A 168 -17.46 -26.66 -7.02
N TRP A 169 -17.68 -26.68 -5.72
CA TRP A 169 -17.26 -27.71 -4.80
C TRP A 169 -18.35 -28.79 -4.64
N PRO A 170 -18.01 -29.91 -4.04
CA PRO A 170 -19.04 -30.91 -3.67
C PRO A 170 -20.18 -30.26 -2.89
N LYS A 171 -21.41 -30.64 -3.17
CA LYS A 171 -22.62 -30.05 -2.58
C LYS A 171 -22.58 -29.97 -1.05
N GLU A 172 -21.98 -30.99 -0.43
CA GLU A 172 -21.85 -31.09 1.03
C GLU A 172 -20.94 -29.97 1.60
N GLU A 173 -19.92 -29.58 0.85
CA GLU A 173 -19.00 -28.51 1.25
C GLU A 173 -19.61 -27.13 1.04
N CYS A 174 -20.45 -26.94 0.03
CA CYS A 174 -21.19 -25.71 -0.17
C CYS A 174 -22.28 -25.51 0.89
N ALA A 175 -23.03 -26.53 1.19
CA ALA A 175 -24.12 -26.49 2.18
C ALA A 175 -23.62 -26.29 3.62
N ALA A 176 -22.35 -26.59 3.93
CA ALA A 176 -21.80 -26.39 5.26
C ALA A 176 -21.58 -24.91 5.63
N PHE A 177 -21.82 -23.98 4.71
CA PHE A 177 -21.52 -22.56 4.88
C PHE A 177 -22.67 -21.61 4.48
N ASP A 178 -23.81 -22.14 4.07
CA ASP A 178 -25.07 -21.42 3.94
C ASP A 178 -25.79 -21.41 5.30
#